data_119a30847f727f35b68420026c2bfb9f
#
_entry.id   119a30847f727f35b68420026c2bfb9f
#
_cell.length_a   1.000
_cell.length_b   1.000
_cell.length_c   1.000
_cell.angle_alpha   90.00
_cell.angle_beta   90.00
_cell.angle_gamma   90.00
#
_symmetry.space_group_name_H-M   'P 1'
#
loop_
_entity.id
_entity.type
_entity.pdbx_description
1 polymer ?
#
loop_
_entity_poly.entity_id
_entity_poly.type
_entity_poly.pdbx_seq_one_letter_code
_entity_poly.pdbx_strand_id
1 'polypeptide(L)'
;MAYMVVRHSVQDYDAWKSVFDSVRDLRKRNGEMSYQILREDNGSNALVALFEWDNLDNARRYAASPELKEAMQRAGVTGKPEISFLEEAARG
;
A
#
# COMPACT_ATOMS: atom_id res chain seq x y z
N MET A 1 -12.72 -10.95 5.00
CA MET A 1 -12.14 -9.95 4.09
C MET A 1 -10.64 -10.05 4.11
N ALA A 2 -10.03 -9.86 2.97
CA ALA A 2 -8.58 -9.92 2.83
C ALA A 2 -8.01 -8.51 2.91
N TYR A 3 -6.91 -8.36 3.64
CA TYR A 3 -6.24 -7.08 3.82
C TYR A 3 -4.76 -7.19 3.49
N MET A 4 -4.21 -6.11 2.97
CA MET A 4 -2.77 -5.96 2.82
C MET A 4 -2.38 -4.68 3.53
N VAL A 5 -1.36 -4.75 4.38
CA VAL A 5 -0.83 -3.60 5.11
C VAL A 5 0.60 -3.36 4.67
N VAL A 6 0.90 -2.14 4.25
CA VAL A 6 2.25 -1.76 3.86
C VAL A 6 2.73 -0.66 4.80
N ARG A 7 3.84 -0.93 5.51
CA ARG A 7 4.50 0.05 6.37
C ARG A 7 5.80 0.48 5.72
N HIS A 8 5.95 1.79 5.49
CA HIS A 8 7.16 2.31 4.87
C HIS A 8 7.31 3.80 5.14
N SER A 9 8.49 4.31 4.88
CA SER A 9 8.77 5.73 4.92
C SER A 9 9.01 6.26 3.52
N VAL A 10 8.73 7.55 3.31
CA VAL A 10 8.89 8.21 2.02
C VAL A 10 9.68 9.49 2.18
N GLN A 11 10.30 9.96 1.10
CA GLN A 11 11.04 11.21 1.11
C GLN A 11 10.13 12.42 1.22
N ASP A 12 9.02 12.41 0.49
CA ASP A 12 8.05 13.49 0.46
C ASP A 12 6.66 12.92 0.29
N TYR A 13 5.74 13.25 1.20
CA TYR A 13 4.40 12.70 1.18
C TYR A 13 3.63 13.07 -0.09
N ASP A 14 3.67 14.34 -0.49
CA ASP A 14 2.87 14.80 -1.64
C ASP A 14 3.34 14.16 -2.93
N ALA A 15 4.64 14.02 -3.11
CA ALA A 15 5.21 13.32 -4.27
C ALA A 15 4.81 11.84 -4.26
N TRP A 16 4.87 11.18 -3.09
CA TRP A 16 4.46 9.79 -2.95
C TRP A 16 2.97 9.62 -3.28
N LYS A 17 2.11 10.51 -2.74
CA LYS A 17 0.68 10.43 -2.94
C LYS A 17 0.31 10.61 -4.42
N SER A 18 1.01 11.47 -5.13
CA SER A 18 0.80 11.68 -6.56
C SER A 18 1.05 10.39 -7.35
N VAL A 19 2.15 9.69 -7.06
CA VAL A 19 2.44 8.40 -7.70
C VAL A 19 1.42 7.34 -7.28
N PHE A 20 1.08 7.31 -5.99
CA PHE A 20 0.08 6.37 -5.46
C PHE A 20 -1.24 6.51 -6.21
N ASP A 21 -1.71 7.74 -6.41
CA ASP A 21 -2.96 8.01 -7.12
C ASP A 21 -2.85 7.64 -8.61
N SER A 22 -1.68 7.81 -9.21
CA SER A 22 -1.49 7.52 -10.64
C SER A 22 -1.64 6.04 -10.97
N VAL A 23 -1.44 5.14 -10.00
CA VAL A 23 -1.57 3.69 -10.19
C VAL A 23 -2.86 3.12 -9.59
N ARG A 24 -3.85 3.98 -9.32
CA ARG A 24 -5.12 3.55 -8.74
C ARG A 24 -5.84 2.53 -9.61
N ASP A 25 -5.91 2.77 -10.90
CA ASP A 25 -6.61 1.86 -11.81
C ASP A 25 -5.91 0.51 -11.89
N LEU A 26 -4.58 0.50 -11.83
CA LEU A 26 -3.82 -0.73 -11.78
C LEU A 26 -4.17 -1.55 -10.53
N ARG A 27 -4.23 -0.90 -9.36
CA ARG A 27 -4.60 -1.58 -8.11
C ARG A 27 -6.02 -2.14 -8.18
N LYS A 28 -6.96 -1.37 -8.69
CA LYS A 28 -8.37 -1.81 -8.81
C LYS A 28 -8.50 -3.01 -9.74
N ARG A 29 -7.80 -2.99 -10.87
CA ARG A 29 -7.82 -4.14 -11.80
C ARG A 29 -7.23 -5.40 -11.19
N ASN A 30 -6.35 -5.25 -10.20
CA ASN A 30 -5.72 -6.40 -9.54
C ASN A 30 -6.50 -6.87 -8.30
N GLY A 31 -7.55 -6.16 -7.90
CA GLY A 31 -8.43 -6.62 -6.84
C GLY A 31 -8.57 -5.71 -5.62
N GLU A 32 -7.98 -4.50 -5.64
CA GLU A 32 -8.17 -3.53 -4.55
C GLU A 32 -9.62 -3.10 -4.48
N MET A 33 -10.21 -3.20 -3.30
CA MET A 33 -11.58 -2.76 -3.04
C MET A 33 -11.62 -1.39 -2.37
N SER A 34 -10.68 -1.12 -1.46
CA SER A 34 -10.57 0.15 -0.77
C SER A 34 -9.17 0.32 -0.20
N TYR A 35 -8.85 1.55 0.20
CA TYR A 35 -7.59 1.84 0.88
C TYR A 35 -7.77 2.91 1.92
N GLN A 36 -6.83 2.96 2.87
CA GLN A 36 -6.73 4.01 3.86
C GLN A 36 -5.25 4.28 4.09
N ILE A 37 -4.86 5.54 4.01
CA ILE A 37 -3.48 5.95 4.25
C ILE A 37 -3.41 6.64 5.59
N LEU A 38 -2.55 6.14 6.47
CA LEU A 38 -2.35 6.68 7.81
C LEU A 38 -0.92 7.19 7.92
N ARG A 39 -0.75 8.34 8.58
CA ARG A 39 0.56 8.94 8.83
C ARG A 39 0.80 8.99 10.32
N GLU A 40 2.08 8.88 10.71
CA GLU A 40 2.45 9.14 12.10
C GLU A 40 2.12 10.58 12.47
N ASP A 41 1.59 10.79 13.67
CA ASP A 41 1.13 12.12 14.13
C ASP A 41 2.28 13.05 14.51
N ASN A 42 3.51 12.55 14.54
CA ASN A 42 4.70 13.32 14.88
C ASN A 42 5.28 14.11 13.69
N GLY A 43 4.59 14.15 12.57
CA GLY A 43 5.05 14.85 11.37
C GLY A 43 6.08 14.12 10.55
N SER A 44 6.42 12.87 10.88
CA SER A 44 7.35 12.08 10.09
C SER A 44 6.72 11.63 8.77
N ASN A 45 7.55 11.16 7.86
CA ASN A 45 7.09 10.59 6.59
C ASN A 45 6.93 9.06 6.67
N ALA A 46 6.65 8.55 7.86
CA ALA A 46 6.31 7.15 8.07
C ALA A 46 4.82 6.95 7.79
N LEU A 47 4.51 6.03 6.91
CA LEU A 47 3.15 5.79 6.43
C LEU A 47 2.73 4.34 6.66
N VAL A 48 1.42 4.17 6.88
CA VAL A 48 0.77 2.86 6.84
C VAL A 48 -0.30 2.92 5.77
N ALA A 49 -0.21 2.07 4.77
CA ALA A 49 -1.25 1.90 3.76
C ALA A 49 -2.03 0.63 4.08
N LEU A 50 -3.30 0.76 4.39
CA LEU A 50 -4.20 -0.35 4.68
C LEU A 50 -5.12 -0.55 3.48
N PHE A 51 -5.02 -1.74 2.86
CA PHE A 51 -5.83 -2.07 1.70
C PHE A 51 -6.78 -3.20 2.00
N GLU A 52 -8.00 -3.11 1.48
CA GLU A 52 -8.91 -4.23 1.42
C GLU A 52 -8.90 -4.79 0.01
N TRP A 53 -8.70 -6.10 -0.11
CA TRP A 53 -8.60 -6.79 -1.40
C TRP A 53 -9.70 -7.84 -1.54
N ASP A 54 -9.99 -8.21 -2.77
CA ASP A 54 -10.99 -9.22 -3.07
C ASP A 54 -10.58 -10.61 -2.54
N ASN A 55 -9.28 -10.94 -2.57
CA ASN A 55 -8.74 -12.15 -1.95
C ASN A 55 -7.23 -12.00 -1.72
N LEU A 56 -6.69 -12.88 -0.86
CA LEU A 56 -5.26 -12.83 -0.50
C LEU A 56 -4.33 -13.21 -1.66
N ASP A 57 -4.76 -14.11 -2.54
CA ASP A 57 -3.92 -14.52 -3.66
C ASP A 57 -3.66 -13.34 -4.60
N ASN A 58 -4.68 -12.55 -4.89
CA ASN A 58 -4.53 -11.36 -5.71
C ASN A 58 -3.68 -10.30 -5.01
N ALA A 59 -3.84 -10.12 -3.70
CA ALA A 59 -3.02 -9.20 -2.93
C ALA A 59 -1.55 -9.60 -2.97
N ARG A 60 -1.25 -10.89 -2.76
CA ARG A 60 0.13 -11.38 -2.82
C ARG A 60 0.73 -11.23 -4.20
N ARG A 61 -0.05 -11.49 -5.23
CA ARG A 61 0.41 -11.34 -6.62
C ARG A 61 0.78 -9.89 -6.91
N TYR A 62 -0.07 -8.96 -6.51
CA TYR A 62 0.22 -7.54 -6.68
C TYR A 62 1.48 -7.12 -5.90
N ALA A 63 1.60 -7.57 -4.66
CA ALA A 63 2.76 -7.23 -3.82
C ALA A 63 4.09 -7.72 -4.41
N ALA A 64 4.05 -8.81 -5.19
CA ALA A 64 5.23 -9.36 -5.83
C ALA A 64 5.44 -8.80 -7.25
N SER A 65 4.57 -7.92 -7.73
CA SER A 65 4.61 -7.48 -9.11
C SER A 65 5.75 -6.49 -9.37
N PRO A 66 6.35 -6.51 -10.57
CA PRO A 66 7.34 -5.50 -10.93
C PRO A 66 6.74 -4.11 -11.05
N GLU A 67 5.45 -3.99 -11.33
CA GLU A 67 4.75 -2.72 -11.41
C GLU A 67 4.73 -2.02 -10.06
N LEU A 68 4.47 -2.76 -8.96
CA LEU A 68 4.52 -2.18 -7.63
C LEU A 68 5.92 -1.75 -7.25
N LYS A 69 6.92 -2.58 -7.55
CA LYS A 69 8.31 -2.25 -7.26
C LYS A 69 8.74 -0.97 -7.96
N GLU A 70 8.40 -0.84 -9.24
CA GLU A 70 8.68 0.38 -10.01
C GLU A 70 7.98 1.59 -9.42
N ALA A 71 6.69 1.45 -9.07
CA ALA A 71 5.92 2.54 -8.49
C ALA A 71 6.53 3.01 -7.17
N MET A 72 6.97 2.09 -6.31
CA MET A 72 7.61 2.45 -5.04
C MET A 72 8.93 3.21 -5.25
N GLN A 73 9.74 2.81 -6.23
CA GLN A 73 10.97 3.51 -6.55
C GLN A 73 10.68 4.93 -7.03
N ARG A 74 9.71 5.07 -7.93
CA ARG A 74 9.30 6.36 -8.49
C ARG A 74 8.66 7.26 -7.44
N ALA A 75 7.99 6.67 -6.46
CA ALA A 75 7.31 7.39 -5.40
C ALA A 75 8.24 7.85 -4.27
N GLY A 76 9.51 7.48 -4.29
CA GLY A 76 10.47 7.89 -3.26
C GLY A 76 10.35 7.14 -1.95
N VAL A 77 9.97 5.88 -1.99
CA VAL A 77 9.96 5.02 -0.80
C VAL A 77 11.40 4.82 -0.33
N THR A 78 11.65 5.08 0.96
CA THR A 78 12.98 4.93 1.56
C THR A 78 13.02 3.65 2.38
N GLY A 79 14.17 2.96 2.34
CA GLY A 79 14.33 1.70 3.06
C GLY A 79 13.48 0.57 2.47
N LYS A 80 13.34 -0.49 3.24
CA LYS A 80 12.59 -1.68 2.82
C LYS A 80 11.17 -1.61 3.35
N PRO A 81 10.15 -1.64 2.49
CA PRO A 81 8.76 -1.66 2.97
C PRO A 81 8.44 -3.00 3.65
N GLU A 82 7.64 -2.93 4.71
CA GLU A 82 7.10 -4.11 5.37
C GLU A 82 5.69 -4.35 4.86
N ILE A 83 5.46 -5.53 4.29
CA ILE A 83 4.17 -5.89 3.72
C ILE A 83 3.61 -7.08 4.49
N SER A 84 2.38 -6.95 4.97
CA SER A 84 1.69 -8.01 5.71
C SER A 84 0.36 -8.30 5.04
N PHE A 85 -0.02 -9.59 5.04
CA PHE A 85 -1.30 -10.04 4.50
C PHE A 85 -2.13 -10.54 5.66
N LEU A 86 -3.34 -10.01 5.82
CA LEU A 86 -4.15 -10.21 7.00
C LEU A 86 -5.57 -10.60 6.62
N GLU A 87 -6.20 -11.38 7.49
CA GLU A 87 -7.63 -11.67 7.41
C GLU A 87 -8.29 -11.12 8.67
N GLU A 88 -9.51 -10.62 8.54
CA GLU A 88 -10.24 -10.14 9.71
C GLU A 88 -10.56 -11.31 10.63
N ALA A 89 -10.09 -11.23 11.88
CA ALA A 89 -10.35 -12.25 12.88
C ALA A 89 -11.55 -11.87 13.76
N ALA A 90 -11.76 -10.56 13.97
CA ALA A 90 -12.85 -10.06 14.80
C ALA A 90 -13.11 -8.59 14.49
N ARG A 91 -14.30 -8.15 14.76
CA ARG A 91 -14.73 -6.76 14.60
C ARG A 91 -15.62 -6.37 15.78
N GLY A 92 -15.39 -5.17 16.30
CA GLY A 92 -16.20 -4.65 17.40
C GLY A 92 -16.83 -3.31 17.11
#